data_b63c26e36b5f1decd17f7a1f49f45be0
#
_entry.id   b63c26e36b5f1decd17f7a1f49f45be0
#
_cell.length_a   1.000
_cell.length_b   1.000
_cell.length_c   1.000
_cell.angle_alpha   90.00
_cell.angle_beta   90.00
_cell.angle_gamma   90.00
#
_symmetry.space_group_name_H-M   'P 1'
#
loop_
_entity.id
_entity.type
_entity.pdbx_description
1 polymer ?
#
loop_
_entity_poly.entity_id
_entity_poly.type
_entity_poly.pdbx_seq_one_letter_code
_entity_poly.pdbx_strand_id
1 'polypeptide(L)'
;MKKNIRRGITTRTTGSKRKGTPRGKGRSVQTIAFGTDGWRGKIAEDYTFDNVRRCTQGFAEYLMSGYSRRDLSRGVVVGGDRRFQSEHFAVAAAEVLAANRIPVHFCGGGVPTPVISFSVKARNAIAAINITASHNPPTDNGFKVRDENGGAVAPDGLKKIEKCIPANAAGIQRVNFQDAVARGLITQFNADEDYISQIKRMVDLEPIKKAGLKIVVDPMWGNGAGWFSRLLTGGKTEIIEIHEERNPIFPEMKRPEPIHPNIDAGLAYAKKAGADVVIFTDGDADRCGFADENGEFLDQLRVYGLLALYLLEVRNMRGAIVKTLSTTSMLESLGKLYDVPVYEVGVGFKFVAPKMIESDAVIGGEESGGYAFRGHVPERDGILAGLFFLDFMVTTRSKPSELLKRLFDKVGAHYYDRIDLVVDAGKKEKVLKRFHTQLPQQVAGLPVVRTNRMDGFKFILPDGSWLLIRFSGTEPLIRVYAEASSRDLLHTILADGEKLVR
;
A
#
# COMPACT_ATOMS: atom_id res chain seq x y z
N MET A 1 -25.72 8.82 -82.67
CA MET A 1 -24.83 9.73 -83.39
C MET A 1 -23.73 10.16 -82.44
N LYS A 2 -22.54 9.59 -82.58
CA LYS A 2 -21.28 10.15 -83.01
C LYS A 2 -20.94 11.51 -82.36
N LYS A 3 -19.89 11.61 -81.52
CA LYS A 3 -18.50 11.80 -81.99
C LYS A 3 -17.51 11.62 -80.81
N ASN A 4 -16.43 10.86 -81.04
CA ASN A 4 -15.16 10.82 -80.34
C ASN A 4 -14.42 12.15 -80.44
N ILE A 5 -13.73 12.60 -79.38
CA ILE A 5 -12.51 13.39 -79.49
C ILE A 5 -11.51 12.84 -78.44
N ARG A 6 -10.46 12.17 -78.93
CA ARG A 6 -9.20 11.88 -78.20
C ARG A 6 -8.38 13.17 -78.15
N ARG A 7 -7.88 13.53 -76.96
CA ARG A 7 -6.72 14.43 -76.83
C ARG A 7 -5.69 13.71 -75.92
N GLY A 8 -4.55 13.42 -76.49
CA GLY A 8 -3.41 12.90 -75.79
C GLY A 8 -2.75 13.95 -74.91
N ILE A 9 -2.32 13.55 -73.77
CA ILE A 9 -1.48 14.32 -72.86
C ILE A 9 -0.18 13.55 -72.64
N THR A 10 0.91 14.10 -73.12
CA THR A 10 2.29 13.72 -73.00
C THR A 10 2.72 13.87 -71.51
N THR A 11 3.11 12.82 -70.88
CA THR A 11 3.71 12.82 -69.53
C THR A 11 5.20 13.18 -69.64
N ARG A 12 5.58 14.31 -69.08
CA ARG A 12 6.98 14.61 -68.73
C ARG A 12 7.27 14.03 -67.33
N THR A 13 8.11 13.03 -67.27
CA THR A 13 8.71 12.52 -66.02
C THR A 13 9.79 13.47 -65.51
N THR A 14 9.49 14.26 -64.47
CA THR A 14 10.51 14.95 -63.68
C THR A 14 10.85 14.07 -62.46
N GLY A 15 12.08 13.57 -62.41
CA GLY A 15 12.59 12.78 -61.28
C GLY A 15 12.66 13.62 -60.00
N SER A 16 11.76 13.37 -59.09
CA SER A 16 11.82 13.87 -57.71
C SER A 16 12.69 12.95 -56.87
N LYS A 17 13.86 13.43 -56.47
CA LYS A 17 14.67 12.79 -55.40
C LYS A 17 13.83 12.73 -54.13
N ARG A 18 13.41 11.52 -53.71
CA ARG A 18 12.81 11.27 -52.41
C ARG A 18 13.85 11.66 -51.33
N LYS A 19 13.61 12.78 -50.67
CA LYS A 19 14.27 13.07 -49.38
C LYS A 19 13.86 11.99 -48.38
N GLY A 20 14.82 11.26 -47.85
CA GLY A 20 14.61 10.26 -46.82
C GLY A 20 13.88 10.89 -45.63
N THR A 21 12.78 10.28 -45.19
CA THR A 21 12.11 10.58 -43.95
C THR A 21 13.12 10.51 -42.82
N PRO A 22 13.15 11.47 -41.88
CA PRO A 22 14.05 11.39 -40.73
C PRO A 22 13.70 10.11 -39.95
N ARG A 23 14.67 9.23 -39.73
CA ARG A 23 14.58 8.12 -38.81
C ARG A 23 14.09 8.68 -37.50
N GLY A 24 12.93 8.20 -37.02
CA GLY A 24 12.34 8.63 -35.76
C GLY A 24 13.39 8.62 -34.67
N LYS A 25 13.48 9.68 -33.89
CA LYS A 25 14.27 9.75 -32.68
C LYS A 25 13.91 8.52 -31.86
N GLY A 26 14.88 7.64 -31.57
CA GLY A 26 14.68 6.46 -30.76
C GLY A 26 13.94 6.85 -29.49
N ARG A 27 12.82 6.17 -29.17
CA ARG A 27 12.14 6.35 -27.91
C ARG A 27 13.19 6.21 -26.80
N SER A 28 13.33 7.23 -25.98
CA SER A 28 14.19 7.14 -24.80
C SER A 28 13.78 5.90 -24.01
N VAL A 29 14.76 5.08 -23.65
CA VAL A 29 14.51 3.89 -22.83
C VAL A 29 13.89 4.37 -21.52
N GLN A 30 12.66 3.92 -21.24
CA GLN A 30 11.99 4.28 -20.01
C GLN A 30 12.72 3.63 -18.83
N THR A 31 13.20 4.47 -17.92
CA THR A 31 13.81 4.01 -16.66
C THR A 31 12.71 3.53 -15.74
N ILE A 32 12.81 2.27 -15.28
CA ILE A 32 11.93 1.71 -14.27
C ILE A 32 12.64 1.85 -12.93
N ALA A 33 11.99 2.55 -11.99
CA ALA A 33 12.52 2.75 -10.64
C ALA A 33 11.48 2.33 -9.60
N PHE A 34 11.92 1.57 -8.60
CA PHE A 34 11.07 1.15 -7.49
C PHE A 34 10.94 2.27 -6.46
N GLY A 35 9.71 2.65 -6.18
CA GLY A 35 9.37 3.64 -5.15
C GLY A 35 9.41 3.08 -3.72
N THR A 36 8.47 3.54 -2.90
CA THR A 36 8.34 3.13 -1.49
C THR A 36 7.92 1.67 -1.35
N ASP A 37 7.05 1.20 -2.29
CA ASP A 37 6.52 -0.16 -2.32
C ASP A 37 6.23 -0.55 -3.78
N GLY A 38 7.26 -0.99 -4.49
CA GLY A 38 7.18 -1.40 -5.89
C GLY A 38 7.30 -0.26 -6.91
N TRP A 39 7.19 -0.63 -8.20
CA TRP A 39 7.09 0.29 -9.31
C TRP A 39 5.63 0.48 -9.71
N ARG A 40 5.25 1.71 -10.03
CA ARG A 40 3.90 2.08 -10.49
C ARG A 40 3.99 2.91 -11.75
N GLY A 41 2.99 2.81 -12.61
CA GLY A 41 2.90 3.59 -13.83
C GLY A 41 1.50 3.59 -14.41
N LYS A 42 1.25 4.53 -15.34
CA LYS A 42 -0.02 4.60 -16.06
C LYS A 42 -0.13 3.46 -17.06
N ILE A 43 -1.27 2.77 -17.03
CA ILE A 43 -1.57 1.67 -17.96
C ILE A 43 -1.52 2.19 -19.40
N ALA A 44 -0.89 1.42 -20.28
CA ALA A 44 -0.66 1.71 -21.69
C ALA A 44 0.33 2.87 -22.01
N GLU A 45 0.76 3.64 -21.03
CA GLU A 45 1.81 4.65 -21.16
C GLU A 45 3.13 4.11 -20.60
N ASP A 46 3.22 3.98 -19.28
CA ASP A 46 4.38 3.47 -18.54
C ASP A 46 4.23 1.99 -18.22
N TYR A 47 3.05 1.61 -17.73
CA TYR A 47 2.75 0.25 -17.30
C TYR A 47 2.22 -0.55 -18.49
N THR A 48 3.14 -1.22 -19.17
CA THR A 48 2.88 -2.02 -20.37
C THR A 48 3.32 -3.47 -20.13
N PHE A 49 2.81 -4.41 -20.93
CA PHE A 49 3.25 -5.81 -20.88
C PHE A 49 4.76 -5.94 -21.05
N ASP A 50 5.37 -5.16 -21.94
CA ASP A 50 6.82 -5.20 -22.16
C ASP A 50 7.59 -4.72 -20.92
N ASN A 51 7.13 -3.68 -20.24
CA ASN A 51 7.75 -3.19 -19.03
C ASN A 51 7.55 -4.14 -17.84
N VAL A 52 6.39 -4.80 -17.73
CA VAL A 52 6.18 -5.89 -16.75
C VAL A 52 7.15 -7.06 -17.01
N ARG A 53 7.33 -7.48 -18.28
CA ARG A 53 8.30 -8.51 -18.63
C ARG A 53 9.73 -8.09 -18.29
N ARG A 54 10.11 -6.83 -18.53
CA ARG A 54 11.41 -6.26 -18.14
C ARG A 54 11.62 -6.32 -16.64
N CYS A 55 10.64 -5.84 -15.85
CA CYS A 55 10.68 -5.94 -14.39
C CYS A 55 10.85 -7.37 -13.92
N THR A 56 10.06 -8.28 -14.50
CA THR A 56 10.11 -9.70 -14.14
C THR A 56 11.44 -10.34 -14.47
N GLN A 57 12.02 -10.01 -15.65
CA GLN A 57 13.36 -10.51 -16.02
C GLN A 57 14.41 -10.00 -15.04
N GLY A 58 14.41 -8.71 -14.70
CA GLY A 58 15.33 -8.14 -13.72
C GLY A 58 15.18 -8.79 -12.34
N PHE A 59 13.94 -9.07 -11.92
CA PHE A 59 13.68 -9.79 -10.67
C PHE A 59 14.17 -11.25 -10.73
N ALA A 60 13.95 -11.96 -11.84
CA ALA A 60 14.47 -13.31 -12.05
C ALA A 60 16.00 -13.37 -11.97
N GLU A 61 16.70 -12.42 -12.60
CA GLU A 61 18.17 -12.32 -12.54
C GLU A 61 18.67 -12.02 -11.13
N TYR A 62 17.98 -11.13 -10.41
CA TYR A 62 18.27 -10.87 -8.98
C TYR A 62 18.15 -12.14 -8.14
N LEU A 63 17.06 -12.90 -8.31
CA LEU A 63 16.86 -14.16 -7.59
C LEU A 63 17.93 -15.19 -7.97
N MET A 64 18.22 -15.38 -9.24
CA MET A 64 19.24 -16.32 -9.72
C MET A 64 20.66 -15.95 -9.25
N SER A 65 20.93 -14.68 -9.00
CA SER A 65 22.23 -14.23 -8.47
C SER A 65 22.35 -14.38 -6.95
N GLY A 66 21.22 -14.39 -6.22
CA GLY A 66 21.18 -14.40 -4.76
C GLY A 66 20.86 -15.75 -4.13
N TYR A 67 20.24 -16.67 -4.89
CA TYR A 67 19.76 -17.97 -4.37
C TYR A 67 20.41 -19.14 -5.06
N SER A 68 20.60 -20.24 -4.31
CA SER A 68 21.04 -21.52 -4.88
C SER A 68 19.95 -22.13 -5.78
N ARG A 69 20.33 -23.07 -6.66
CA ARG A 69 19.34 -23.81 -7.48
C ARG A 69 18.30 -24.55 -6.63
N ARG A 70 18.70 -25.04 -5.46
CA ARG A 70 17.81 -25.69 -4.50
C ARG A 70 16.78 -24.69 -3.96
N ASP A 71 17.20 -23.48 -3.58
CA ASP A 71 16.29 -22.47 -3.08
C ASP A 71 15.36 -21.97 -4.20
N LEU A 72 15.89 -21.73 -5.40
CA LEU A 72 15.08 -21.34 -6.56
C LEU A 72 13.97 -22.36 -6.87
N SER A 73 14.18 -23.67 -6.57
CA SER A 73 13.15 -24.70 -6.77
C SER A 73 11.94 -24.56 -5.87
N ARG A 74 12.03 -23.75 -4.80
CA ARG A 74 10.89 -23.38 -3.94
C ARG A 74 9.89 -22.46 -4.66
N GLY A 75 10.32 -21.80 -5.72
CA GLY A 75 9.46 -21.01 -6.60
C GLY A 75 9.07 -19.63 -6.07
N VAL A 76 8.28 -18.94 -6.88
CA VAL A 76 7.80 -17.57 -6.65
C VAL A 76 6.28 -17.54 -6.70
N VAL A 77 5.64 -16.91 -5.70
CA VAL A 77 4.18 -16.67 -5.74
C VAL A 77 3.89 -15.51 -6.68
N VAL A 78 2.89 -15.65 -7.55
CA VAL A 78 2.46 -14.59 -8.47
C VAL A 78 0.95 -14.41 -8.39
N GLY A 79 0.52 -13.17 -8.17
CA GLY A 79 -0.89 -12.79 -8.15
C GLY A 79 -1.09 -11.32 -8.47
N GLY A 80 -2.34 -10.87 -8.41
CA GLY A 80 -2.68 -9.47 -8.66
C GLY A 80 -4.01 -9.05 -8.06
N ASP A 81 -4.25 -7.73 -8.08
CA ASP A 81 -5.46 -7.11 -7.55
C ASP A 81 -6.63 -7.10 -8.58
N ARG A 82 -7.71 -6.39 -8.21
CA ARG A 82 -8.92 -6.23 -9.04
C ARG A 82 -8.82 -5.12 -10.09
N ARG A 83 -7.66 -4.46 -10.24
CA ARG A 83 -7.45 -3.40 -11.23
C ARG A 83 -7.56 -3.92 -12.65
N PHE A 84 -7.73 -2.98 -13.58
CA PHE A 84 -7.78 -3.31 -15.01
C PHE A 84 -6.51 -4.02 -15.44
N GLN A 85 -6.66 -5.18 -16.10
CA GLN A 85 -5.57 -6.01 -16.64
C GLN A 85 -4.62 -6.64 -15.60
N SER A 86 -4.84 -6.53 -14.29
CA SER A 86 -3.93 -7.10 -13.28
C SER A 86 -3.70 -8.59 -13.48
N GLU A 87 -4.76 -9.35 -13.77
CA GLU A 87 -4.69 -10.78 -14.04
C GLU A 87 -3.80 -11.12 -15.26
N HIS A 88 -3.87 -10.32 -16.33
CA HIS A 88 -3.09 -10.54 -17.55
C HIS A 88 -1.62 -10.11 -17.35
N PHE A 89 -1.36 -9.06 -16.60
CA PHE A 89 0.00 -8.68 -16.21
C PHE A 89 0.64 -9.72 -15.28
N ALA A 90 -0.14 -10.33 -14.38
CA ALA A 90 0.34 -11.44 -13.55
C ALA A 90 0.71 -12.68 -14.40
N VAL A 91 -0.12 -13.02 -15.40
CA VAL A 91 0.20 -14.06 -16.39
C VAL A 91 1.50 -13.74 -17.12
N ALA A 92 1.67 -12.50 -17.61
CA ALA A 92 2.91 -12.11 -18.33
C ALA A 92 4.17 -12.23 -17.44
N ALA A 93 4.05 -11.95 -16.14
CA ALA A 93 5.13 -12.17 -15.17
C ALA A 93 5.41 -13.67 -14.98
N ALA A 94 4.37 -14.48 -14.80
CA ALA A 94 4.50 -15.93 -14.64
C ALA A 94 5.18 -16.59 -15.83
N GLU A 95 4.86 -16.19 -17.07
CA GLU A 95 5.47 -16.67 -18.31
C GLU A 95 6.99 -16.43 -18.38
N VAL A 96 7.45 -15.27 -17.90
CA VAL A 96 8.87 -14.91 -17.87
C VAL A 96 9.61 -15.71 -16.79
N LEU A 97 9.05 -15.84 -15.58
CA LEU A 97 9.64 -16.65 -14.52
C LEU A 97 9.79 -18.12 -14.96
N ALA A 98 8.74 -18.70 -15.55
CA ALA A 98 8.75 -20.05 -16.08
C ALA A 98 9.83 -20.27 -17.16
N ALA A 99 10.04 -19.28 -18.06
CA ALA A 99 11.10 -19.31 -19.05
C ALA A 99 12.51 -19.29 -18.42
N ASN A 100 12.67 -18.63 -17.28
CA ASN A 100 13.90 -18.62 -16.48
C ASN A 100 14.05 -19.86 -15.59
N ARG A 101 13.17 -20.87 -15.74
CA ARG A 101 13.14 -22.11 -14.95
C ARG A 101 12.97 -21.89 -13.44
N ILE A 102 12.29 -20.82 -13.07
CA ILE A 102 11.86 -20.53 -11.71
C ILE A 102 10.41 -21.03 -11.61
N PRO A 103 10.09 -22.01 -10.74
CA PRO A 103 8.72 -22.47 -10.55
C PRO A 103 7.80 -21.34 -10.08
N VAL A 104 6.57 -21.36 -10.53
CA VAL A 104 5.59 -20.34 -10.18
C VAL A 104 4.41 -20.97 -9.45
N HIS A 105 4.06 -20.39 -8.30
CA HIS A 105 2.81 -20.62 -7.60
C HIS A 105 1.86 -19.48 -7.97
N PHE A 106 0.89 -19.75 -8.85
CA PHE A 106 0.01 -18.74 -9.41
C PHE A 106 -1.35 -18.73 -8.71
N CYS A 107 -1.67 -17.65 -8.00
CA CYS A 107 -2.96 -17.50 -7.31
C CYS A 107 -3.99 -16.67 -8.08
N GLY A 108 -3.66 -16.18 -9.28
CA GLY A 108 -4.60 -15.46 -10.13
C GLY A 108 -4.71 -13.97 -9.85
N GLY A 109 -5.84 -13.41 -10.27
CA GLY A 109 -6.22 -12.02 -10.02
C GLY A 109 -7.29 -11.89 -8.92
N GLY A 110 -7.42 -10.67 -8.38
CA GLY A 110 -8.39 -10.38 -7.33
C GLY A 110 -7.99 -10.88 -5.94
N VAL A 111 -6.70 -11.09 -5.70
CA VAL A 111 -6.16 -11.58 -4.42
C VAL A 111 -5.56 -10.42 -3.62
N PRO A 112 -5.94 -10.23 -2.34
CA PRO A 112 -5.37 -9.20 -1.48
C PRO A 112 -3.85 -9.29 -1.32
N THR A 113 -3.17 -8.15 -1.19
CA THR A 113 -1.73 -8.10 -0.91
C THR A 113 -1.33 -8.95 0.30
N PRO A 114 -1.99 -8.89 1.47
CA PRO A 114 -1.63 -9.74 2.61
C PRO A 114 -1.79 -11.24 2.33
N VAL A 115 -2.75 -11.65 1.51
CA VAL A 115 -2.96 -13.05 1.14
C VAL A 115 -1.83 -13.55 0.24
N ILE A 116 -1.40 -12.75 -0.75
CA ILE A 116 -0.23 -13.06 -1.60
C ILE A 116 1.04 -13.13 -0.74
N SER A 117 1.24 -12.18 0.16
CA SER A 117 2.39 -12.13 1.07
C SER A 117 2.42 -13.35 2.01
N PHE A 118 1.28 -13.73 2.58
CA PHE A 118 1.19 -14.92 3.41
C PHE A 118 1.44 -16.22 2.62
N SER A 119 1.03 -16.27 1.36
CA SER A 119 1.26 -17.43 0.49
C SER A 119 2.75 -17.74 0.28
N VAL A 120 3.65 -16.75 0.37
CA VAL A 120 5.10 -16.98 0.34
C VAL A 120 5.51 -17.94 1.46
N LYS A 121 5.04 -17.67 2.69
CA LYS A 121 5.31 -18.51 3.86
C LYS A 121 4.57 -19.85 3.78
N ALA A 122 3.30 -19.84 3.44
CA ALA A 122 2.47 -21.04 3.35
C ALA A 122 2.99 -22.04 2.31
N ARG A 123 3.53 -21.56 1.18
CA ARG A 123 4.10 -22.37 0.11
C ARG A 123 5.61 -22.61 0.25
N ASN A 124 6.25 -22.07 1.30
CA ASN A 124 7.70 -22.09 1.42
C ASN A 124 8.41 -21.52 0.17
N ALA A 125 7.79 -20.53 -0.49
CA ALA A 125 8.34 -19.86 -1.66
C ALA A 125 9.49 -18.92 -1.26
N ILE A 126 10.33 -18.54 -2.23
CA ILE A 126 11.47 -17.63 -1.97
C ILE A 126 11.10 -16.16 -2.12
N ALA A 127 9.97 -15.87 -2.78
CA ALA A 127 9.57 -14.51 -3.09
C ALA A 127 8.12 -14.46 -3.60
N ALA A 128 7.59 -13.24 -3.80
CA ALA A 128 6.37 -13.04 -4.57
C ALA A 128 6.45 -11.83 -5.51
N ILE A 129 5.65 -11.90 -6.58
CA ILE A 129 5.26 -10.76 -7.42
C ILE A 129 3.77 -10.51 -7.19
N ASN A 130 3.44 -9.29 -6.83
CA ASN A 130 2.07 -8.83 -6.70
C ASN A 130 1.80 -7.68 -7.68
N ILE A 131 0.87 -7.88 -8.61
CA ILE A 131 0.47 -6.88 -9.60
C ILE A 131 -0.63 -6.01 -8.98
N THR A 132 -0.24 -4.83 -8.51
CA THR A 132 -1.13 -3.86 -7.86
C THR A 132 -0.51 -2.47 -7.81
N ALA A 133 -1.34 -1.44 -7.94
CA ALA A 133 -0.99 -0.06 -7.60
C ALA A 133 -1.62 0.40 -6.27
N SER A 134 -2.13 -0.54 -5.44
CA SER A 134 -2.75 -0.24 -4.13
C SER A 134 -3.83 0.86 -4.24
N HIS A 135 -3.63 2.00 -3.62
CA HIS A 135 -4.54 3.14 -3.57
C HIS A 135 -4.40 4.15 -4.71
N ASN A 136 -3.58 3.89 -5.74
CA ASN A 136 -3.44 4.83 -6.87
C ASN A 136 -4.74 4.95 -7.68
N PRO A 137 -4.91 6.01 -8.48
CA PRO A 137 -6.04 6.18 -9.39
C PRO A 137 -6.27 4.96 -10.32
N PRO A 138 -7.46 4.83 -10.93
CA PRO A 138 -7.80 3.70 -11.80
C PRO A 138 -6.92 3.59 -13.06
N THR A 139 -6.30 4.70 -13.46
CA THR A 139 -5.37 4.76 -14.60
C THR A 139 -4.07 4.00 -14.38
N ASP A 140 -3.75 3.66 -13.14
CA ASP A 140 -2.45 3.13 -12.77
C ASP A 140 -2.50 1.62 -12.47
N ASN A 141 -1.38 0.95 -12.72
CA ASN A 141 -1.10 -0.36 -12.18
C ASN A 141 0.34 -0.41 -11.63
N GLY A 142 0.74 -1.50 -10.99
CA GLY A 142 2.03 -1.58 -10.33
C GLY A 142 2.57 -3.00 -10.19
N PHE A 143 3.87 -3.08 -9.89
CA PHE A 143 4.64 -4.29 -9.72
C PHE A 143 5.34 -4.24 -8.37
N LYS A 144 4.81 -4.97 -7.39
CA LYS A 144 5.39 -5.12 -6.06
C LYS A 144 6.13 -6.45 -5.96
N VAL A 145 7.24 -6.46 -5.22
CA VAL A 145 7.99 -7.67 -4.91
C VAL A 145 8.03 -7.93 -3.41
N ARG A 146 8.00 -9.22 -3.03
CA ARG A 146 8.10 -9.67 -1.64
C ARG A 146 9.30 -10.60 -1.49
N ASP A 147 9.93 -10.55 -0.32
CA ASP A 147 11.02 -11.46 0.03
C ASP A 147 10.50 -12.82 0.55
N GLU A 148 11.38 -13.70 0.96
CA GLU A 148 11.04 -15.03 1.49
C GLU A 148 10.27 -15.02 2.82
N ASN A 149 10.23 -13.88 3.51
CA ASN A 149 9.39 -13.69 4.71
C ASN A 149 7.97 -13.22 4.37
N GLY A 150 7.69 -12.95 3.08
CA GLY A 150 6.44 -12.34 2.63
C GLY A 150 6.38 -10.82 2.84
N GLY A 151 7.46 -10.21 3.31
CA GLY A 151 7.58 -8.77 3.53
C GLY A 151 8.08 -8.02 2.30
N ALA A 152 8.04 -6.68 2.37
CA ALA A 152 8.59 -5.83 1.32
C ALA A 152 10.13 -6.01 1.23
N VAL A 153 10.64 -6.13 0.01
CA VAL A 153 12.09 -6.22 -0.23
C VAL A 153 12.78 -4.95 0.25
N ALA A 154 13.87 -5.10 1.02
CA ALA A 154 14.64 -3.98 1.56
C ALA A 154 15.22 -3.08 0.44
N PRO A 155 15.51 -1.78 0.74
CA PRO A 155 15.95 -0.81 -0.27
C PRO A 155 17.15 -1.24 -1.11
N ASP A 156 18.12 -1.91 -0.51
CA ASP A 156 19.31 -2.38 -1.24
C ASP A 156 18.99 -3.55 -2.19
N GLY A 157 18.02 -4.39 -1.82
CA GLY A 157 17.49 -5.43 -2.70
C GLY A 157 16.77 -4.82 -3.91
N LEU A 158 15.91 -3.81 -3.69
CA LEU A 158 15.23 -3.09 -4.77
C LEU A 158 16.22 -2.47 -5.76
N LYS A 159 17.28 -1.82 -5.27
CA LYS A 159 18.35 -1.27 -6.13
C LYS A 159 19.08 -2.34 -6.95
N LYS A 160 19.27 -3.54 -6.38
CA LYS A 160 19.87 -4.67 -7.10
C LYS A 160 18.94 -5.15 -8.20
N ILE A 161 17.63 -5.27 -7.93
CA ILE A 161 16.62 -5.62 -8.94
C ILE A 161 16.62 -4.58 -10.07
N GLU A 162 16.59 -3.29 -9.76
CA GLU A 162 16.61 -2.21 -10.76
C GLU A 162 17.81 -2.31 -11.71
N LYS A 163 18.99 -2.64 -11.19
CA LYS A 163 20.22 -2.81 -12.00
C LYS A 163 20.15 -4.00 -12.97
N CYS A 164 19.35 -4.99 -12.64
CA CYS A 164 19.15 -6.19 -13.49
C CYS A 164 18.05 -5.98 -14.54
N ILE A 165 17.27 -4.88 -14.49
CA ILE A 165 16.17 -4.65 -15.44
C ILE A 165 16.74 -4.35 -16.83
N PRO A 166 16.47 -5.20 -17.86
CA PRO A 166 16.99 -4.97 -19.20
C PRO A 166 16.42 -3.68 -19.81
N ALA A 167 17.22 -3.01 -20.66
CA ALA A 167 16.86 -1.74 -21.28
C ALA A 167 15.61 -1.82 -22.19
N ASN A 168 15.31 -2.99 -22.74
CA ASN A 168 14.13 -3.24 -23.56
C ASN A 168 13.66 -4.68 -23.40
N ALA A 169 12.49 -5.00 -23.93
CA ALA A 169 11.91 -6.35 -23.86
C ALA A 169 12.42 -7.31 -24.94
N ALA A 170 13.27 -6.86 -25.86
CA ALA A 170 13.81 -7.71 -26.92
C ALA A 170 14.70 -8.81 -26.33
N GLY A 171 14.45 -10.05 -26.71
CA GLY A 171 15.22 -11.20 -26.22
C GLY A 171 14.74 -11.78 -24.89
N ILE A 172 13.80 -11.15 -24.19
CA ILE A 172 13.20 -11.74 -22.98
C ILE A 172 12.39 -12.98 -23.39
N GLN A 173 12.83 -14.14 -22.88
CA GLN A 173 12.16 -15.40 -23.13
C GLN A 173 10.88 -15.51 -22.32
N ARG A 174 9.87 -16.20 -22.87
CA ARG A 174 8.61 -16.52 -22.22
C ARG A 174 8.11 -17.89 -22.67
N VAL A 175 7.45 -18.58 -21.77
CA VAL A 175 6.71 -19.81 -22.08
C VAL A 175 5.23 -19.46 -22.03
N ASN A 176 4.45 -19.91 -23.01
CA ASN A 176 3.01 -19.73 -22.95
C ASN A 176 2.45 -20.27 -21.63
N PHE A 177 1.51 -19.56 -21.03
CA PHE A 177 0.99 -19.87 -19.69
C PHE A 177 0.42 -21.29 -19.60
N GLN A 178 -0.40 -21.70 -20.58
CA GLN A 178 -1.02 -23.03 -20.58
C GLN A 178 0.04 -24.13 -20.78
N ASP A 179 1.02 -23.90 -21.65
CA ASP A 179 2.13 -24.84 -21.85
C ASP A 179 2.99 -24.96 -20.58
N ALA A 180 3.20 -23.85 -19.88
CA ALA A 180 3.94 -23.84 -18.61
C ALA A 180 3.18 -24.60 -17.50
N VAL A 181 1.85 -24.47 -17.43
CA VAL A 181 1.00 -25.27 -16.53
C VAL A 181 1.07 -26.74 -16.88
N ALA A 182 0.92 -27.10 -18.16
CA ALA A 182 0.98 -28.48 -18.61
C ALA A 182 2.34 -29.14 -18.32
N ARG A 183 3.43 -28.35 -18.30
CA ARG A 183 4.80 -28.79 -17.99
C ARG A 183 5.13 -28.75 -16.50
N GLY A 184 4.20 -28.33 -15.63
CA GLY A 184 4.43 -28.21 -14.19
C GLY A 184 5.37 -27.06 -13.78
N LEU A 185 5.65 -26.10 -14.69
CA LEU A 185 6.44 -24.90 -14.38
C LEU A 185 5.62 -23.85 -13.66
N ILE A 186 4.30 -23.86 -13.87
CA ILE A 186 3.32 -23.02 -13.17
C ILE A 186 2.31 -23.94 -12.49
N THR A 187 2.14 -23.78 -11.19
CA THR A 187 1.09 -24.46 -10.41
C THR A 187 0.06 -23.45 -9.97
N GLN A 188 -1.18 -23.63 -10.41
CA GLN A 188 -2.28 -22.81 -9.94
C GLN A 188 -2.78 -23.29 -8.57
N PHE A 189 -3.13 -22.36 -7.67
CA PHE A 189 -3.63 -22.70 -6.34
C PHE A 189 -4.61 -21.64 -5.81
N ASN A 190 -5.45 -22.06 -4.85
CA ASN A 190 -6.28 -21.14 -4.08
C ASN A 190 -5.50 -20.68 -2.84
N ALA A 191 -5.27 -19.36 -2.74
CA ALA A 191 -4.53 -18.75 -1.63
C ALA A 191 -5.40 -18.51 -0.39
N ASP A 192 -6.72 -18.56 -0.52
CA ASP A 192 -7.67 -18.16 0.52
C ASP A 192 -7.65 -19.12 1.71
N GLU A 193 -7.56 -20.44 1.48
CA GLU A 193 -7.66 -21.45 2.54
C GLU A 193 -6.52 -21.37 3.55
N ASP A 194 -5.29 -21.21 3.05
CA ASP A 194 -4.10 -21.07 3.90
C ASP A 194 -4.20 -19.79 4.74
N TYR A 195 -4.65 -18.69 4.12
CA TYR A 195 -4.81 -17.42 4.81
C TYR A 195 -5.95 -17.46 5.85
N ILE A 196 -7.13 -18.01 5.51
CA ILE A 196 -8.24 -18.19 6.47
C ILE A 196 -7.79 -19.04 7.66
N SER A 197 -7.01 -20.09 7.42
CA SER A 197 -6.47 -20.93 8.50
C SER A 197 -5.53 -20.14 9.41
N GLN A 198 -4.73 -19.23 8.85
CA GLN A 198 -3.88 -18.33 9.62
C GLN A 198 -4.68 -17.31 10.41
N ILE A 199 -5.69 -16.68 9.81
CA ILE A 199 -6.57 -15.74 10.50
C ILE A 199 -7.23 -16.40 11.72
N LYS A 200 -7.77 -17.62 11.58
CA LYS A 200 -8.37 -18.37 12.69
C LYS A 200 -7.39 -18.71 13.81
N ARG A 201 -6.08 -18.78 13.53
CA ARG A 201 -5.04 -18.91 14.58
C ARG A 201 -4.77 -17.59 15.30
N MET A 202 -4.96 -16.46 14.59
CA MET A 202 -4.69 -15.11 15.11
C MET A 202 -5.86 -14.56 15.93
N VAL A 203 -7.10 -14.84 15.53
CA VAL A 203 -8.33 -14.29 16.10
C VAL A 203 -9.37 -15.40 16.28
N ASP A 204 -10.00 -15.48 17.47
CA ASP A 204 -11.21 -16.26 17.64
C ASP A 204 -12.40 -15.50 17.03
N LEU A 205 -12.92 -16.01 15.92
CA LEU A 205 -14.00 -15.37 15.18
C LEU A 205 -15.38 -15.62 15.80
N GLU A 206 -15.55 -16.63 16.64
CA GLU A 206 -16.85 -17.02 17.19
C GLU A 206 -17.50 -15.98 18.10
N PRO A 207 -16.77 -15.28 18.99
CA PRO A 207 -17.33 -14.17 19.76
C PRO A 207 -17.83 -13.02 18.86
N ILE A 208 -17.08 -12.68 17.79
CA ILE A 208 -17.46 -11.63 16.85
C ILE A 208 -18.75 -12.01 16.09
N LYS A 209 -18.84 -13.25 15.61
CA LYS A 209 -20.04 -13.77 14.95
C LYS A 209 -21.29 -13.70 15.82
N LYS A 210 -21.13 -13.97 17.13
CA LYS A 210 -22.24 -14.02 18.10
C LYS A 210 -22.62 -12.67 18.69
N ALA A 211 -21.81 -11.65 18.51
CA ALA A 211 -21.97 -10.33 19.17
C ALA A 211 -23.23 -9.57 18.74
N GLY A 212 -23.78 -9.86 17.57
CA GLY A 212 -24.96 -9.16 17.04
C GLY A 212 -24.64 -7.75 16.57
N LEU A 213 -23.39 -7.49 16.19
CA LEU A 213 -22.97 -6.21 15.61
C LEU A 213 -23.54 -6.04 14.20
N LYS A 214 -23.84 -4.82 13.82
CA LYS A 214 -24.08 -4.41 12.44
C LYS A 214 -22.83 -3.71 11.90
N ILE A 215 -22.14 -4.37 11.00
CA ILE A 215 -20.86 -3.92 10.44
C ILE A 215 -21.07 -3.53 8.98
N VAL A 216 -20.75 -2.28 8.63
CA VAL A 216 -20.65 -1.88 7.23
C VAL A 216 -19.20 -2.02 6.79
N VAL A 217 -18.98 -2.69 5.67
CA VAL A 217 -17.66 -2.85 5.05
C VAL A 217 -17.68 -2.18 3.68
N ASP A 218 -16.75 -1.28 3.46
CA ASP A 218 -16.51 -0.65 2.16
C ASP A 218 -15.10 -1.04 1.65
N PRO A 219 -14.99 -2.05 0.81
CA PRO A 219 -13.72 -2.45 0.20
C PRO A 219 -13.28 -1.51 -0.93
N MET A 220 -14.00 -0.41 -1.17
CA MET A 220 -13.67 0.61 -2.17
C MET A 220 -13.43 -0.01 -3.56
N TRP A 221 -14.30 -0.95 -3.99
CA TRP A 221 -14.22 -1.74 -5.23
C TRP A 221 -12.96 -2.64 -5.30
N GLY A 222 -12.24 -2.75 -4.20
CA GLY A 222 -10.93 -3.43 -4.09
C GLY A 222 -11.00 -4.88 -3.64
N ASN A 223 -9.85 -5.39 -3.24
CA ASN A 223 -9.63 -6.79 -2.89
C ASN A 223 -10.13 -7.18 -1.49
N GLY A 224 -10.49 -6.22 -0.64
CA GLY A 224 -11.14 -6.47 0.64
C GLY A 224 -12.54 -7.06 0.54
N ALA A 225 -13.17 -6.97 -0.65
CA ALA A 225 -14.53 -7.44 -0.89
C ALA A 225 -14.71 -8.94 -0.61
N GLY A 226 -15.77 -9.26 0.12
CA GLY A 226 -16.16 -10.62 0.47
C GLY A 226 -15.37 -11.25 1.62
N TRP A 227 -14.30 -10.61 2.13
CA TRP A 227 -13.45 -11.22 3.16
C TRP A 227 -14.12 -11.21 4.53
N PHE A 228 -14.70 -10.08 4.95
CA PHE A 228 -15.40 -10.01 6.24
C PHE A 228 -16.67 -10.86 6.25
N SER A 229 -17.46 -10.85 5.18
CA SER A 229 -18.62 -11.72 5.01
C SER A 229 -18.24 -13.20 5.12
N ARG A 230 -17.20 -13.63 4.40
CA ARG A 230 -16.72 -15.03 4.43
C ARG A 230 -16.23 -15.46 5.81
N LEU A 231 -15.53 -14.58 6.53
CA LEU A 231 -14.95 -14.91 7.85
C LEU A 231 -15.99 -14.86 8.97
N LEU A 232 -17.00 -14.00 8.89
CA LEU A 232 -17.90 -13.69 9.99
C LEU A 232 -19.34 -14.17 9.80
N THR A 233 -19.68 -14.77 8.65
CA THR A 233 -21.02 -15.36 8.43
C THR A 233 -21.28 -16.54 9.38
N GLY A 234 -22.57 -16.75 9.69
CA GLY A 234 -23.04 -17.91 10.48
C GLY A 234 -23.30 -17.61 11.95
N GLY A 235 -23.48 -16.33 12.32
CA GLY A 235 -23.85 -15.91 13.67
C GLY A 235 -24.97 -14.85 13.66
N LYS A 236 -25.00 -14.01 14.70
CA LYS A 236 -25.97 -12.89 14.83
C LYS A 236 -25.43 -11.59 14.25
N THR A 237 -24.12 -11.47 14.06
CA THR A 237 -23.49 -10.30 13.48
C THR A 237 -23.86 -10.18 12.01
N GLU A 238 -24.33 -9.02 11.61
CA GLU A 238 -24.73 -8.66 10.25
C GLU A 238 -23.58 -7.93 9.56
N ILE A 239 -23.18 -8.42 8.39
CA ILE A 239 -22.18 -7.77 7.53
C ILE A 239 -22.89 -7.21 6.32
N ILE A 240 -22.74 -5.91 6.10
CA ILE A 240 -23.27 -5.22 4.91
C ILE A 240 -22.08 -4.70 4.13
N GLU A 241 -21.79 -5.32 3.00
CA GLU A 241 -20.73 -4.85 2.09
C GLU A 241 -21.33 -3.95 1.02
N ILE A 242 -20.69 -2.79 0.80
CA ILE A 242 -20.98 -1.88 -0.31
C ILE A 242 -19.74 -1.83 -1.21
N HIS A 243 -19.87 -1.43 -2.48
CA HIS A 243 -18.75 -1.40 -3.44
C HIS A 243 -17.96 -2.73 -3.51
N GLU A 244 -18.65 -3.86 -3.32
CA GLU A 244 -18.04 -5.20 -3.30
C GLU A 244 -17.76 -5.78 -4.70
N GLU A 245 -18.46 -5.27 -5.71
CA GLU A 245 -18.30 -5.72 -7.09
C GLU A 245 -16.92 -5.32 -7.64
N ARG A 246 -16.41 -6.10 -8.60
CA ARG A 246 -15.22 -5.69 -9.32
C ARG A 246 -15.52 -4.53 -10.25
N ASN A 247 -15.04 -3.35 -9.93
CA ASN A 247 -15.11 -2.19 -10.80
C ASN A 247 -13.77 -1.44 -10.85
N PRO A 248 -12.92 -1.70 -11.87
CA PRO A 248 -11.56 -1.16 -11.93
C PRO A 248 -11.46 0.35 -12.19
N ILE A 249 -12.59 1.04 -12.38
CA ILE A 249 -12.61 2.50 -12.51
C ILE A 249 -12.88 3.21 -11.17
N PHE A 250 -13.13 2.46 -10.08
CA PHE A 250 -13.40 2.98 -8.74
C PHE A 250 -14.41 4.14 -8.74
N PRO A 251 -15.70 3.91 -9.11
CA PRO A 251 -16.71 4.96 -9.14
C PRO A 251 -16.82 5.72 -7.81
N GLU A 252 -17.30 6.96 -7.87
CA GLU A 252 -17.57 7.80 -6.71
C GLU A 252 -16.35 8.23 -5.89
N MET A 253 -15.14 7.77 -6.24
CA MET A 253 -13.91 8.13 -5.56
C MET A 253 -12.78 8.45 -6.54
N LYS A 254 -11.87 9.31 -6.13
CA LYS A 254 -10.68 9.62 -6.94
C LYS A 254 -9.69 8.45 -7.00
N ARG A 255 -9.65 7.69 -5.91
CA ARG A 255 -8.75 6.54 -5.71
C ARG A 255 -9.24 5.72 -4.51
N PRO A 256 -9.00 4.41 -4.50
CA PRO A 256 -9.43 3.54 -3.40
C PRO A 256 -8.48 3.69 -2.19
N GLU A 257 -8.54 4.82 -1.52
CA GLU A 257 -7.76 5.13 -0.31
C GLU A 257 -8.72 5.51 0.82
N PRO A 258 -8.63 4.88 2.01
CA PRO A 258 -9.60 5.06 3.10
C PRO A 258 -9.39 6.39 3.85
N ILE A 259 -9.56 7.50 3.16
CA ILE A 259 -9.53 8.87 3.66
C ILE A 259 -10.58 9.73 2.95
N HIS A 260 -10.97 10.84 3.54
CA HIS A 260 -11.82 11.83 2.87
C HIS A 260 -11.18 12.34 1.56
N PRO A 261 -11.97 12.62 0.51
CA PRO A 261 -13.42 12.43 0.41
C PRO A 261 -13.84 11.02 -0.09
N ASN A 262 -12.89 10.08 -0.27
CA ASN A 262 -13.19 8.78 -0.88
C ASN A 262 -14.12 7.90 -0.02
N ILE A 263 -14.13 8.12 1.29
CA ILE A 263 -14.96 7.37 2.25
C ILE A 263 -16.35 7.97 2.47
N ASP A 264 -16.65 9.17 1.93
CA ASP A 264 -17.86 9.93 2.28
C ASP A 264 -19.14 9.17 1.94
N ALA A 265 -19.18 8.46 0.80
CA ALA A 265 -20.31 7.62 0.40
C ALA A 265 -20.55 6.48 1.41
N GLY A 266 -19.49 5.80 1.83
CA GLY A 266 -19.53 4.72 2.82
C GLY A 266 -20.00 5.22 4.19
N LEU A 267 -19.53 6.37 4.65
CA LEU A 267 -19.97 6.99 5.91
C LEU A 267 -21.46 7.35 5.87
N ALA A 268 -21.90 7.95 4.76
CA ALA A 268 -23.33 8.32 4.59
C ALA A 268 -24.23 7.08 4.59
N TYR A 269 -23.81 5.99 3.92
CA TYR A 269 -24.52 4.73 3.92
C TYR A 269 -24.59 4.12 5.32
N ALA A 270 -23.46 4.03 6.01
CA ALA A 270 -23.37 3.43 7.34
C ALA A 270 -24.23 4.14 8.37
N LYS A 271 -24.26 5.47 8.34
CA LYS A 271 -25.15 6.29 9.19
C LYS A 271 -26.62 5.97 8.93
N LYS A 272 -27.03 5.84 7.67
CA LYS A 272 -28.41 5.46 7.28
C LYS A 272 -28.75 4.05 7.73
N ALA A 273 -27.80 3.11 7.64
CA ALA A 273 -27.96 1.73 8.05
C ALA A 273 -27.97 1.53 9.56
N GLY A 274 -27.52 2.51 10.35
CA GLY A 274 -27.36 2.40 11.80
C GLY A 274 -26.26 1.38 12.15
N ALA A 275 -25.11 1.48 11.50
CA ALA A 275 -23.98 0.58 11.73
C ALA A 275 -23.34 0.83 13.10
N ASP A 276 -22.87 -0.24 13.77
CA ASP A 276 -22.08 -0.15 15.00
C ASP A 276 -20.63 0.25 14.71
N VAL A 277 -20.15 -0.11 13.53
CA VAL A 277 -18.79 0.20 13.06
C VAL A 277 -18.73 0.14 11.53
N VAL A 278 -17.87 0.96 10.96
CA VAL A 278 -17.53 0.90 9.52
C VAL A 278 -16.07 0.50 9.35
N ILE A 279 -15.82 -0.38 8.39
CA ILE A 279 -14.47 -0.81 8.02
C ILE A 279 -14.26 -0.48 6.54
N PHE A 280 -13.24 0.30 6.25
CA PHE A 280 -12.78 0.59 4.90
C PHE A 280 -11.48 -0.17 4.63
N THR A 281 -11.30 -0.71 3.42
CA THR A 281 -10.00 -1.21 2.96
C THR A 281 -9.60 -0.53 1.66
N ASP A 282 -8.29 -0.35 1.43
CA ASP A 282 -7.82 0.19 0.16
C ASP A 282 -7.86 -0.84 -0.98
N GLY A 283 -7.44 -0.44 -2.17
CA GLY A 283 -7.61 -1.24 -3.40
C GLY A 283 -7.01 -2.64 -3.35
N ASP A 284 -5.94 -2.88 -2.61
CA ASP A 284 -5.31 -4.20 -2.43
C ASP A 284 -5.39 -4.74 -0.98
N ALA A 285 -6.21 -4.09 -0.15
CA ALA A 285 -6.56 -4.46 1.22
C ALA A 285 -5.36 -4.58 2.19
N ASP A 286 -4.26 -3.89 1.90
CA ASP A 286 -3.12 -3.81 2.81
C ASP A 286 -3.26 -2.68 3.84
N ARG A 287 -4.27 -1.79 3.68
CA ARG A 287 -4.60 -0.69 4.57
C ARG A 287 -6.07 -0.74 4.98
N CYS A 288 -6.35 -0.14 6.14
CA CYS A 288 -7.73 0.03 6.61
C CYS A 288 -7.97 1.42 7.21
N GLY A 289 -9.24 1.79 7.25
CA GLY A 289 -9.78 2.93 7.98
C GLY A 289 -11.06 2.49 8.69
N PHE A 290 -11.49 3.24 9.70
CA PHE A 290 -12.68 2.91 10.47
C PHE A 290 -13.54 4.14 10.71
N ALA A 291 -14.82 3.91 10.95
CA ALA A 291 -15.68 4.94 11.56
C ALA A 291 -16.48 4.34 12.71
N ASP A 292 -16.84 5.20 13.64
CA ASP A 292 -17.60 4.83 14.81
C ASP A 292 -19.11 4.74 14.53
N GLU A 293 -19.86 4.36 15.55
CA GLU A 293 -21.33 4.21 15.52
C GLU A 293 -22.09 5.53 15.27
N ASN A 294 -21.40 6.67 15.34
CA ASN A 294 -21.95 7.98 15.00
C ASN A 294 -21.64 8.39 13.54
N GLY A 295 -20.83 7.58 12.82
CA GLY A 295 -20.32 7.88 11.50
C GLY A 295 -19.13 8.84 11.51
N GLU A 296 -18.47 9.02 12.68
CA GLU A 296 -17.25 9.81 12.78
C GLU A 296 -16.03 8.97 12.37
N PHE A 297 -15.24 9.48 11.44
CA PHE A 297 -14.05 8.79 10.96
C PHE A 297 -12.95 8.74 12.02
N LEU A 298 -12.47 7.56 12.29
CA LEU A 298 -11.28 7.31 13.12
C LEU A 298 -10.07 7.34 12.20
N ASP A 299 -9.29 8.40 12.26
CA ASP A 299 -8.08 8.51 11.46
C ASP A 299 -7.08 7.37 11.77
N GLN A 300 -6.21 7.09 10.83
CA GLN A 300 -5.30 5.95 10.89
C GLN A 300 -4.33 6.00 12.09
N LEU A 301 -4.02 7.19 12.58
CA LEU A 301 -3.15 7.36 13.75
C LEU A 301 -3.87 6.91 15.03
N ARG A 302 -5.14 7.27 15.17
CA ARG A 302 -6.00 6.80 16.27
C ARG A 302 -6.21 5.30 16.22
N VAL A 303 -6.46 4.76 15.03
CA VAL A 303 -6.57 3.33 14.81
C VAL A 303 -5.29 2.61 15.22
N TYR A 304 -4.11 3.16 14.90
CA TYR A 304 -2.84 2.58 15.32
C TYR A 304 -2.71 2.54 16.85
N GLY A 305 -3.05 3.66 17.52
CA GLY A 305 -3.10 3.71 18.98
C GLY A 305 -4.05 2.67 19.59
N LEU A 306 -5.25 2.51 19.00
CA LEU A 306 -6.26 1.53 19.43
C LEU A 306 -5.78 0.09 19.24
N LEU A 307 -5.21 -0.25 18.10
CA LEU A 307 -4.66 -1.60 17.84
C LEU A 307 -3.48 -1.90 18.76
N ALA A 308 -2.59 -0.94 19.00
CA ALA A 308 -1.50 -1.12 19.96
C ALA A 308 -2.03 -1.32 21.39
N LEU A 309 -3.01 -0.52 21.82
CA LEU A 309 -3.66 -0.67 23.12
C LEU A 309 -4.33 -2.04 23.26
N TYR A 310 -5.05 -2.50 22.23
CA TYR A 310 -5.67 -3.82 22.21
C TYR A 310 -4.64 -4.93 22.43
N LEU A 311 -3.53 -4.91 21.70
CA LEU A 311 -2.49 -5.95 21.82
C LEU A 311 -1.82 -5.93 23.19
N LEU A 312 -1.52 -4.75 23.71
CA LEU A 312 -0.84 -4.58 25.01
C LEU A 312 -1.75 -4.86 26.20
N GLU A 313 -2.99 -4.37 26.19
CA GLU A 313 -3.90 -4.41 27.33
C GLU A 313 -4.80 -5.64 27.32
N VAL A 314 -5.44 -5.95 26.19
CA VAL A 314 -6.44 -7.03 26.09
C VAL A 314 -5.77 -8.36 25.77
N ARG A 315 -4.86 -8.37 24.79
CA ARG A 315 -4.11 -9.58 24.41
C ARG A 315 -2.91 -9.85 25.33
N ASN A 316 -2.61 -8.92 26.23
CA ASN A 316 -1.47 -8.97 27.16
C ASN A 316 -0.13 -9.29 26.48
N MET A 317 0.04 -8.85 25.23
CA MET A 317 1.27 -9.05 24.49
C MET A 317 2.34 -8.06 24.96
N ARG A 318 3.60 -8.49 24.96
CA ARG A 318 4.76 -7.64 25.23
C ARG A 318 5.77 -7.77 24.11
N GLY A 319 6.39 -6.65 23.75
CA GLY A 319 7.40 -6.53 22.71
C GLY A 319 7.34 -5.16 22.05
N ALA A 320 8.25 -4.92 21.13
CA ALA A 320 8.41 -3.62 20.50
C ALA A 320 7.18 -3.17 19.68
N ILE A 321 7.02 -1.85 19.56
CA ILE A 321 6.15 -1.20 18.58
C ILE A 321 7.06 -0.53 17.55
N VAL A 322 6.81 -0.72 16.25
CA VAL A 322 7.59 -0.10 15.18
C VAL A 322 6.71 0.83 14.37
N LYS A 323 7.06 2.10 14.29
CA LYS A 323 6.27 3.13 13.60
C LYS A 323 7.09 3.93 12.61
N THR A 324 6.45 4.45 11.57
CA THR A 324 7.10 5.44 10.70
C THR A 324 7.09 6.84 11.34
N LEU A 325 8.03 7.69 10.91
CA LEU A 325 8.22 9.06 11.40
C LEU A 325 6.95 9.92 11.37
N SER A 326 6.04 9.65 10.42
CA SER A 326 4.79 10.40 10.21
C SER A 326 3.61 9.92 11.07
N THR A 327 3.81 8.90 11.92
CA THR A 327 2.73 8.38 12.79
C THR A 327 2.71 9.02 14.18
N THR A 328 1.70 8.62 14.95
CA THR A 328 1.30 9.23 16.23
C THR A 328 2.32 9.07 17.35
N SER A 329 2.38 10.07 18.21
CA SER A 329 3.10 10.04 19.49
C SER A 329 2.33 9.32 20.62
N MET A 330 1.07 8.91 20.39
CA MET A 330 0.34 8.03 21.34
C MET A 330 1.10 6.71 21.60
N LEU A 331 1.86 6.23 20.61
CA LEU A 331 2.60 4.96 20.72
C LEU A 331 3.76 5.06 21.72
N GLU A 332 4.47 6.20 21.77
CA GLU A 332 5.49 6.46 22.80
C GLU A 332 4.87 6.49 24.21
N SER A 333 3.67 7.08 24.33
CA SER A 333 2.94 7.12 25.61
C SER A 333 2.50 5.71 26.03
N LEU A 334 1.98 4.90 25.10
CA LEU A 334 1.66 3.49 25.35
C LEU A 334 2.92 2.68 25.67
N GLY A 335 4.01 2.91 24.95
CA GLY A 335 5.30 2.26 25.20
C GLY A 335 5.79 2.48 26.64
N LYS A 336 5.70 3.73 27.14
CA LYS A 336 6.02 4.05 28.53
C LYS A 336 5.05 3.41 29.52
N LEU A 337 3.74 3.44 29.24
CA LEU A 337 2.70 2.89 30.11
C LEU A 337 2.81 1.39 30.29
N TYR A 338 3.18 0.66 29.25
CA TYR A 338 3.25 -0.82 29.24
C TYR A 338 4.68 -1.35 29.28
N ASP A 339 5.67 -0.49 29.47
CA ASP A 339 7.11 -0.82 29.53
C ASP A 339 7.57 -1.64 28.31
N VAL A 340 7.27 -1.13 27.12
CA VAL A 340 7.68 -1.73 25.84
C VAL A 340 8.42 -0.71 24.98
N PRO A 341 9.46 -1.14 24.21
CA PRO A 341 10.21 -0.23 23.36
C PRO A 341 9.40 0.21 22.15
N VAL A 342 9.57 1.48 21.74
CA VAL A 342 8.99 2.03 20.52
C VAL A 342 10.12 2.49 19.60
N TYR A 343 10.14 1.97 18.37
CA TYR A 343 11.12 2.32 17.36
C TYR A 343 10.49 3.13 16.25
N GLU A 344 11.05 4.32 15.99
CA GLU A 344 10.67 5.18 14.86
C GLU A 344 11.63 4.95 13.70
N VAL A 345 11.09 4.71 12.49
CA VAL A 345 11.83 4.46 11.25
C VAL A 345 11.40 5.42 10.13
N GLY A 346 12.14 5.44 9.03
CA GLY A 346 11.76 6.19 7.82
C GLY A 346 10.40 5.76 7.26
N VAL A 347 9.80 6.62 6.41
CA VAL A 347 8.49 6.37 5.82
C VAL A 347 8.59 5.29 4.73
N GLY A 348 7.81 4.24 4.89
CA GLY A 348 7.71 3.11 3.97
C GLY A 348 7.89 1.76 4.69
N PHE A 349 7.02 0.81 4.34
CA PHE A 349 7.00 -0.50 5.02
C PHE A 349 8.30 -1.29 4.85
N LYS A 350 9.09 -0.98 3.80
CA LYS A 350 10.46 -1.48 3.60
C LYS A 350 11.44 -1.16 4.75
N PHE A 351 11.11 -0.21 5.61
CA PHE A 351 11.86 0.10 6.84
C PHE A 351 11.19 -0.48 8.09
N VAL A 352 9.85 -0.58 8.07
CA VAL A 352 9.07 -1.15 9.17
C VAL A 352 9.28 -2.67 9.28
N ALA A 353 9.11 -3.41 8.17
CA ALA A 353 9.18 -4.87 8.17
C ALA A 353 10.52 -5.43 8.71
N PRO A 354 11.71 -4.97 8.24
CA PRO A 354 12.97 -5.43 8.80
C PRO A 354 13.12 -5.11 10.29
N LYS A 355 12.67 -3.92 10.72
CA LYS A 355 12.76 -3.51 12.12
C LYS A 355 11.81 -4.31 13.02
N MET A 356 10.63 -4.70 12.50
CA MET A 356 9.73 -5.61 13.21
C MET A 356 10.36 -6.97 13.46
N ILE A 357 11.02 -7.53 12.45
CA ILE A 357 11.72 -8.82 12.55
C ILE A 357 12.87 -8.72 13.57
N GLU A 358 13.72 -7.69 13.43
CA GLU A 358 14.87 -7.45 14.30
C GLU A 358 14.49 -7.32 15.79
N SER A 359 13.38 -6.62 16.06
CA SER A 359 12.97 -6.27 17.43
C SER A 359 11.87 -7.18 17.99
N ASP A 360 11.47 -8.22 17.27
CA ASP A 360 10.30 -9.07 17.58
C ASP A 360 9.07 -8.25 17.98
N ALA A 361 8.74 -7.25 17.13
CA ALA A 361 7.71 -6.28 17.42
C ALA A 361 6.31 -6.91 17.43
N VAL A 362 5.45 -6.50 18.37
CA VAL A 362 4.05 -6.96 18.43
C VAL A 362 3.21 -6.36 17.32
N ILE A 363 3.56 -5.12 16.90
CA ILE A 363 2.88 -4.38 15.82
C ILE A 363 3.86 -3.44 15.15
N GLY A 364 3.72 -3.30 13.84
CA GLY A 364 4.38 -2.27 13.04
C GLY A 364 3.40 -1.59 12.13
N GLY A 365 3.56 -0.27 11.88
CA GLY A 365 2.58 0.43 11.07
C GLY A 365 3.02 1.77 10.53
N GLU A 366 2.18 2.27 9.63
CA GLU A 366 2.35 3.52 8.90
C GLU A 366 1.16 4.46 9.10
N GLU A 367 1.39 5.74 8.91
CA GLU A 367 0.36 6.80 8.89
C GLU A 367 -0.75 6.52 7.88
N SER A 368 -0.44 5.75 6.84
CA SER A 368 -1.39 5.41 5.77
C SER A 368 -2.45 4.36 6.14
N GLY A 369 -2.43 3.81 7.37
CA GLY A 369 -3.40 2.80 7.84
C GLY A 369 -3.00 1.36 7.54
N GLY A 370 -1.75 1.13 7.20
CA GLY A 370 -1.20 -0.22 7.03
C GLY A 370 -0.51 -0.70 8.30
N TYR A 371 -0.94 -1.84 8.84
CA TYR A 371 -0.42 -2.42 10.08
C TYR A 371 -0.07 -3.88 9.88
N ALA A 372 1.05 -4.31 10.47
CA ALA A 372 1.48 -5.71 10.52
C ALA A 372 1.61 -6.18 11.96
N PHE A 373 1.48 -7.48 12.19
CA PHE A 373 1.33 -8.05 13.51
C PHE A 373 2.27 -9.25 13.71
N ARG A 374 2.80 -9.39 14.94
CA ARG A 374 3.58 -10.57 15.35
C ARG A 374 2.75 -11.85 15.15
N GLY A 375 3.40 -12.91 14.69
CA GLY A 375 2.75 -14.20 14.43
C GLY A 375 2.16 -14.33 13.03
N HIS A 376 2.15 -13.23 12.27
CA HIS A 376 1.80 -13.17 10.85
C HIS A 376 3.03 -12.90 9.98
N VAL A 377 2.84 -12.57 8.70
CA VAL A 377 3.93 -12.07 7.84
C VAL A 377 4.23 -10.60 8.16
N PRO A 378 5.49 -10.13 7.96
CA PRO A 378 5.85 -8.74 8.18
C PRO A 378 5.39 -7.85 7.01
N GLU A 379 4.10 -7.89 6.73
CA GLU A 379 3.41 -7.09 5.72
C GLU A 379 2.09 -6.57 6.29
N ARG A 380 1.66 -5.42 5.80
CA ARG A 380 0.40 -4.76 6.16
C ARG A 380 -0.78 -5.65 5.81
N ASP A 381 -1.74 -5.70 6.72
CA ASP A 381 -2.94 -6.51 6.58
C ASP A 381 -4.17 -5.77 7.13
N GLY A 382 -4.93 -5.16 6.21
CA GLY A 382 -6.14 -4.42 6.55
C GLY A 382 -7.29 -5.34 7.00
N ILE A 383 -7.30 -6.59 6.56
CA ILE A 383 -8.33 -7.57 6.95
C ILE A 383 -8.09 -8.01 8.40
N LEU A 384 -6.86 -8.41 8.75
CA LEU A 384 -6.51 -8.80 10.12
C LEU A 384 -6.64 -7.62 11.09
N ALA A 385 -6.25 -6.41 10.68
CA ALA A 385 -6.44 -5.20 11.47
C ALA A 385 -7.92 -4.95 11.78
N GLY A 386 -8.80 -5.12 10.78
CA GLY A 386 -10.25 -5.03 10.95
C GLY A 386 -10.78 -6.06 11.96
N LEU A 387 -10.33 -7.30 11.87
CA LEU A 387 -10.73 -8.35 12.81
C LEU A 387 -10.21 -8.10 14.23
N PHE A 388 -9.00 -7.59 14.40
CA PHE A 388 -8.49 -7.20 15.72
C PHE A 388 -9.27 -6.03 16.32
N PHE A 389 -9.69 -5.07 15.50
CA PHE A 389 -10.54 -3.98 15.96
C PHE A 389 -11.91 -4.50 16.42
N LEU A 390 -12.53 -5.41 15.67
CA LEU A 390 -13.80 -6.05 16.06
C LEU A 390 -13.65 -6.90 17.32
N ASP A 391 -12.56 -7.66 17.46
CA ASP A 391 -12.30 -8.44 18.66
C ASP A 391 -12.08 -7.53 19.88
N PHE A 392 -11.45 -6.37 19.72
CA PHE A 392 -11.34 -5.36 20.76
C PHE A 392 -12.72 -4.86 21.22
N MET A 393 -13.61 -4.51 20.28
CA MET A 393 -14.98 -4.10 20.60
C MET A 393 -15.73 -5.16 21.40
N VAL A 394 -15.69 -6.40 20.91
CA VAL A 394 -16.45 -7.52 21.48
C VAL A 394 -15.91 -7.94 22.85
N THR A 395 -14.59 -8.07 22.98
CA THR A 395 -13.96 -8.48 24.25
C THR A 395 -14.17 -7.45 25.36
N THR A 396 -14.13 -6.18 25.02
CA THR A 396 -14.35 -5.11 26.01
C THR A 396 -15.82 -4.67 26.11
N ARG A 397 -16.68 -5.16 25.23
CA ARG A 397 -18.10 -4.73 25.10
C ARG A 397 -18.24 -3.23 24.93
N SER A 398 -17.33 -2.64 24.16
CA SER A 398 -17.24 -1.19 23.95
C SER A 398 -17.51 -0.83 22.50
N LYS A 399 -18.17 0.29 22.29
CA LYS A 399 -18.32 0.91 20.97
C LYS A 399 -17.01 1.57 20.52
N PRO A 400 -16.81 1.83 19.23
CA PRO A 400 -15.59 2.49 18.73
C PRO A 400 -15.30 3.84 19.39
N SER A 401 -16.33 4.68 19.63
CA SER A 401 -16.16 5.97 20.32
C SER A 401 -15.71 5.80 21.78
N GLU A 402 -16.19 4.75 22.47
CA GLU A 402 -15.78 4.43 23.84
C GLU A 402 -14.34 3.88 23.89
N LEU A 403 -13.94 3.10 22.88
CA LEU A 403 -12.55 2.66 22.74
C LEU A 403 -11.61 3.85 22.52
N LEU A 404 -12.00 4.82 21.69
CA LEU A 404 -11.22 6.02 21.49
C LEU A 404 -11.10 6.84 22.78
N LYS A 405 -12.20 6.98 23.52
CA LYS A 405 -12.18 7.63 24.83
C LYS A 405 -11.23 6.90 25.80
N ARG A 406 -11.30 5.58 25.86
CA ARG A 406 -10.40 4.75 26.70
C ARG A 406 -8.92 4.96 26.33
N LEU A 407 -8.59 5.09 25.04
CA LEU A 407 -7.24 5.41 24.59
C LEU A 407 -6.84 6.81 25.08
N PHE A 408 -7.68 7.83 24.84
CA PHE A 408 -7.39 9.21 25.24
C PHE A 408 -7.31 9.41 26.76
N ASP A 409 -8.09 8.69 27.53
CA ASP A 409 -7.99 8.69 29.00
C ASP A 409 -6.60 8.22 29.49
N LYS A 410 -5.89 7.40 28.69
CA LYS A 410 -4.55 6.86 29.03
C LYS A 410 -3.40 7.73 28.50
N VAL A 411 -3.53 8.29 27.30
CA VAL A 411 -2.41 8.93 26.59
C VAL A 411 -2.63 10.40 26.27
N GLY A 412 -3.81 10.93 26.61
CA GLY A 412 -4.25 12.27 26.21
C GLY A 412 -4.93 12.29 24.85
N ALA A 413 -5.58 13.40 24.53
CA ALA A 413 -6.22 13.59 23.23
C ALA A 413 -5.16 13.91 22.15
N HIS A 414 -5.30 13.29 20.98
CA HIS A 414 -4.45 13.50 19.82
C HIS A 414 -5.29 13.76 18.58
N TYR A 415 -4.96 14.82 17.87
CA TYR A 415 -5.59 15.26 16.63
C TYR A 415 -4.53 15.37 15.56
N TYR A 416 -4.82 14.84 14.39
CA TYR A 416 -3.89 14.74 13.25
C TYR A 416 -4.53 15.28 11.99
N ASP A 417 -3.73 15.93 11.14
CA ASP A 417 -4.10 16.25 9.77
C ASP A 417 -2.85 16.47 8.89
N ARG A 418 -3.06 16.53 7.57
CA ARG A 418 -2.02 16.62 6.56
C ARG A 418 -2.40 17.56 5.43
N ILE A 419 -1.45 18.35 4.96
CA ILE A 419 -1.56 19.17 3.76
C ILE A 419 -0.58 18.68 2.70
N ASP A 420 -1.07 18.36 1.51
CA ASP A 420 -0.27 17.97 0.36
C ASP A 420 -0.12 19.18 -0.59
N LEU A 421 1.09 19.73 -0.69
CA LEU A 421 1.39 20.93 -1.50
C LEU A 421 2.10 20.53 -2.78
N VAL A 422 1.47 20.77 -3.93
CA VAL A 422 2.10 20.61 -5.24
C VAL A 422 3.06 21.76 -5.45
N VAL A 423 4.33 21.47 -5.72
CA VAL A 423 5.39 22.45 -5.92
C VAL A 423 6.26 22.05 -7.12
N ASP A 424 6.75 23.03 -7.86
CA ASP A 424 7.75 22.76 -8.91
C ASP A 424 9.09 22.29 -8.30
N ALA A 425 9.89 21.60 -9.12
CA ALA A 425 11.15 21.01 -8.67
C ALA A 425 12.14 22.06 -8.14
N GLY A 426 12.20 23.24 -8.74
CA GLY A 426 13.10 24.32 -8.32
C GLY A 426 12.71 24.90 -6.97
N LYS A 427 11.42 25.08 -6.72
CA LYS A 427 10.91 25.51 -5.41
C LYS A 427 11.19 24.46 -4.33
N LYS A 428 10.91 23.18 -4.64
CA LYS A 428 11.19 22.06 -3.75
C LYS A 428 12.65 22.03 -3.31
N GLU A 429 13.57 22.20 -4.25
CA GLU A 429 15.02 22.23 -3.95
C GLU A 429 15.42 23.44 -3.09
N LYS A 430 14.88 24.62 -3.38
CA LYS A 430 15.13 25.82 -2.57
C LYS A 430 14.67 25.67 -1.13
N VAL A 431 13.46 25.15 -0.94
CA VAL A 431 12.92 24.88 0.40
C VAL A 431 13.79 23.85 1.13
N LEU A 432 14.17 22.76 0.48
CA LEU A 432 15.05 21.75 1.05
C LEU A 432 16.40 22.31 1.49
N LYS A 433 17.06 23.11 0.64
CA LYS A 433 18.34 23.80 0.97
C LYS A 433 18.18 24.70 2.18
N ARG A 434 17.10 25.48 2.26
CA ARG A 434 16.82 26.33 3.42
C ARG A 434 16.73 25.53 4.72
N PHE A 435 16.01 24.41 4.73
CA PHE A 435 15.89 23.55 5.91
C PHE A 435 17.20 22.88 6.32
N HIS A 436 18.13 22.68 5.41
CA HIS A 436 19.49 22.19 5.76
C HIS A 436 20.34 23.27 6.45
N THR A 437 20.12 24.55 6.14
CA THR A 437 20.92 25.66 6.68
C THR A 437 20.27 26.36 7.86
N GLN A 438 18.94 26.47 7.85
CA GLN A 438 18.20 27.22 8.86
C GLN A 438 16.90 26.49 9.23
N LEU A 439 16.80 26.08 10.48
CA LEU A 439 15.61 25.46 11.04
C LEU A 439 14.78 26.46 11.85
N PRO A 440 13.46 26.33 11.87
CA PRO A 440 12.62 27.12 12.76
C PRO A 440 12.94 26.82 14.23
N GLN A 441 13.04 27.85 15.03
CA GLN A 441 13.22 27.73 16.49
C GLN A 441 11.88 27.61 17.21
N GLN A 442 10.79 27.99 16.54
CA GLN A 442 9.43 27.95 17.05
C GLN A 442 8.47 27.48 15.94
N VAL A 443 7.39 26.80 16.35
CA VAL A 443 6.24 26.41 15.53
C VAL A 443 4.98 26.70 16.36
N ALA A 444 3.99 27.35 15.77
CA ALA A 444 2.77 27.79 16.47
C ALA A 444 3.03 28.59 17.76
N GLY A 445 4.11 29.39 17.76
CA GLY A 445 4.53 30.16 18.94
C GLY A 445 5.20 29.34 20.05
N LEU A 446 5.31 28.02 19.91
CA LEU A 446 5.96 27.12 20.86
C LEU A 446 7.40 26.84 20.45
N PRO A 447 8.35 26.73 21.39
CA PRO A 447 9.75 26.41 21.06
C PRO A 447 9.87 24.98 20.52
N VAL A 448 10.77 24.77 19.54
CA VAL A 448 11.12 23.43 19.07
C VAL A 448 12.12 22.82 20.06
N VAL A 449 11.72 21.75 20.75
CA VAL A 449 12.58 21.08 21.75
C VAL A 449 13.47 20.00 21.14
N ARG A 450 13.09 19.44 20.00
CA ARG A 450 13.87 18.43 19.28
C ARG A 450 13.50 18.41 17.79
N THR A 451 14.50 18.19 16.93
CA THR A 451 14.29 17.98 15.49
C THR A 451 14.81 16.60 15.08
N ASN A 452 13.96 15.81 14.41
CA ASN A 452 14.37 14.57 13.75
C ASN A 452 14.46 14.79 12.24
N ARG A 453 15.59 14.37 11.62
CA ARG A 453 15.90 14.56 10.20
C ARG A 453 16.02 13.24 9.42
N MET A 454 15.45 12.16 9.94
CA MET A 454 15.59 10.82 9.36
C MET A 454 14.98 10.71 7.94
N ASP A 455 13.77 11.26 7.75
CA ASP A 455 13.07 11.28 6.45
C ASP A 455 12.20 12.55 6.36
N GLY A 456 12.84 13.70 6.15
CA GLY A 456 12.25 15.02 6.25
C GLY A 456 12.70 15.77 7.50
N PHE A 457 11.88 16.69 7.98
CA PHE A 457 12.15 17.54 9.14
C PHE A 457 10.98 17.51 10.11
N LYS A 458 11.09 16.72 11.19
CA LYS A 458 10.08 16.64 12.24
C LYS A 458 10.50 17.50 13.42
N PHE A 459 9.71 18.50 13.72
CA PHE A 459 9.88 19.43 14.83
C PHE A 459 8.96 19.03 15.97
N ILE A 460 9.53 18.72 17.13
CA ILE A 460 8.79 18.25 18.30
C ILE A 460 8.68 19.42 19.29
N LEU A 461 7.47 19.64 19.81
CA LEU A 461 7.12 20.71 20.73
C LEU A 461 7.07 20.21 22.18
N PRO A 462 7.06 21.11 23.19
CA PRO A 462 7.14 20.72 24.60
C PRO A 462 6.03 19.81 25.11
N ASP A 463 4.81 19.96 24.56
CA ASP A 463 3.64 19.15 24.91
C ASP A 463 3.57 17.80 24.16
N GLY A 464 4.58 17.48 23.34
CA GLY A 464 4.60 16.27 22.50
C GLY A 464 3.95 16.46 21.13
N SER A 465 3.28 17.58 20.86
CA SER A 465 2.81 17.95 19.52
C SER A 465 3.98 18.04 18.54
N TRP A 466 3.71 17.85 17.26
CA TRP A 466 4.79 17.89 16.27
C TRP A 466 4.32 18.40 14.90
N LEU A 467 5.28 18.97 14.16
CA LEU A 467 5.20 19.31 12.74
C LEU A 467 6.21 18.49 11.97
N LEU A 468 5.80 17.83 10.89
CA LEU A 468 6.71 17.16 9.96
C LEU A 468 6.57 17.74 8.56
N ILE A 469 7.69 18.17 7.98
CA ILE A 469 7.79 18.59 6.58
C ILE A 469 8.57 17.52 5.81
N ARG A 470 7.92 16.85 4.88
CA ARG A 470 8.50 15.75 4.10
C ARG A 470 8.45 16.04 2.61
N PHE A 471 9.57 15.77 1.95
CA PHE A 471 9.73 15.97 0.50
C PHE A 471 9.52 14.62 -0.21
N SER A 472 8.48 14.51 -1.05
CA SER A 472 8.26 13.28 -1.82
C SER A 472 9.46 13.00 -2.74
N GLY A 473 9.96 11.77 -2.73
CA GLY A 473 11.07 11.37 -3.62
C GLY A 473 10.65 11.18 -5.09
N THR A 474 9.37 10.90 -5.33
CA THR A 474 8.84 10.47 -6.64
C THR A 474 7.86 11.47 -7.26
N GLU A 475 7.27 12.37 -6.46
CA GLU A 475 6.24 13.31 -6.89
C GLU A 475 6.68 14.76 -6.63
N PRO A 476 6.18 15.73 -7.39
CA PRO A 476 6.42 17.15 -7.15
C PRO A 476 5.58 17.67 -5.96
N LEU A 477 5.74 17.04 -4.79
CA LEU A 477 4.97 17.30 -3.58
C LEU A 477 5.88 17.58 -2.38
N ILE A 478 5.44 18.52 -1.55
CA ILE A 478 5.87 18.66 -0.15
C ILE A 478 4.65 18.34 0.71
N ARG A 479 4.81 17.41 1.65
CA ARG A 479 3.77 17.05 2.61
C ARG A 479 4.07 17.68 3.95
N VAL A 480 3.06 18.34 4.50
CA VAL A 480 3.08 18.94 5.82
C VAL A 480 2.13 18.16 6.70
N TYR A 481 2.66 17.51 7.72
CA TYR A 481 1.90 16.71 8.67
C TYR A 481 1.96 17.36 10.04
N ALA A 482 0.91 17.28 10.81
CA ALA A 482 0.95 17.69 12.21
C ALA A 482 0.09 16.79 13.10
N GLU A 483 0.52 16.65 14.35
CA GLU A 483 -0.28 16.09 15.44
C GLU A 483 -0.21 17.02 16.62
N ALA A 484 -1.36 17.25 17.29
CA ALA A 484 -1.46 18.14 18.44
C ALA A 484 -2.50 17.68 19.47
N SER A 485 -2.39 18.20 20.69
CA SER A 485 -3.31 17.90 21.80
C SER A 485 -4.71 18.54 21.65
N SER A 486 -4.88 19.50 20.73
CA SER A 486 -6.17 20.11 20.40
C SER A 486 -6.30 20.41 18.90
N ARG A 487 -7.55 20.54 18.42
CA ARG A 487 -7.84 20.91 17.02
C ARG A 487 -7.30 22.31 16.67
N ASP A 488 -7.43 23.28 17.57
CA ASP A 488 -6.98 24.66 17.35
C ASP A 488 -5.44 24.72 17.21
N LEU A 489 -4.73 24.01 18.08
CA LEU A 489 -3.28 23.91 18.01
C LEU A 489 -2.84 23.19 16.73
N LEU A 490 -3.53 22.09 16.34
CA LEU A 490 -3.28 21.39 15.09
C LEU A 490 -3.36 22.31 13.88
N HIS A 491 -4.43 23.10 13.76
CA HIS A 491 -4.61 24.04 12.66
C HIS A 491 -3.52 25.12 12.65
N THR A 492 -3.11 25.61 13.82
CA THR A 492 -2.04 26.61 13.95
C THR A 492 -0.69 26.04 13.50
N ILE A 493 -0.37 24.79 13.91
CA ILE A 493 0.86 24.10 13.50
C ILE A 493 0.89 23.88 11.99
N LEU A 494 -0.21 23.41 11.39
CA LEU A 494 -0.33 23.20 9.94
C LEU A 494 -0.18 24.50 9.17
N ALA A 495 -0.82 25.58 9.61
CA ALA A 495 -0.70 26.89 8.97
C ALA A 495 0.73 27.43 9.00
N ASP A 496 1.46 27.24 10.10
CA ASP A 496 2.87 27.60 10.17
C ASP A 496 3.76 26.69 9.30
N GLY A 497 3.46 25.37 9.27
CA GLY A 497 4.11 24.43 8.37
C GLY A 497 3.95 24.82 6.90
N GLU A 498 2.76 25.24 6.49
CA GLU A 498 2.49 25.74 5.15
C GLU A 498 3.29 27.01 4.83
N LYS A 499 3.34 28.00 5.76
CA LYS A 499 4.16 29.20 5.61
C LYS A 499 5.67 28.86 5.47
N LEU A 500 6.15 27.87 6.21
CA LEU A 500 7.54 27.42 6.15
C LEU A 500 7.92 26.82 4.79
N VAL A 501 6.99 26.36 3.97
CA VAL A 501 7.27 25.74 2.65
C VAL A 501 6.83 26.62 1.46
N ARG A 502 6.12 27.70 1.71
CA ARG A 502 5.80 28.74 0.72
C ARG A 502 6.96 29.71 0.52
#